data_5d7309df13ec680e712a7262a4e9d46b
#
_entry.id   5d7309df13ec680e712a7262a4e9d46b
#
_cell.length_a   1.000
_cell.length_b   1.000
_cell.length_c   1.000
_cell.angle_alpha   90.00
_cell.angle_beta   90.00
_cell.angle_gamma   90.00
#
_symmetry.space_group_name_H-M   'P 1'
#
loop_
_entity.id
_entity.type
_entity.pdbx_description
1 polymer ?
#
loop_
_entity_poly.entity_id
_entity_poly.type
_entity_poly.pdbx_seq_one_letter_code
_entity_poly.pdbx_strand_id
1 'polypeptide(L)'
;MIKIICVGKLKEKYLTEGVNDYLTRLRKYHKIELIELPDSNIDSEGTEILKHISNKDYIISLAIKGIELSSTELSEKIDKIFISNPNITFIIGGSNGIRQDILDKSNMLLSFSKLTYPHGLFRLILLEQIYRSFKILNNESYHK
;
A
#
# COMPACT_ATOMS: atom_id res chain seq x y z
N MET A 1 -10.60 6.25 -4.26
CA MET A 1 -9.42 6.78 -3.54
C MET A 1 -8.49 5.65 -3.16
N ILE A 2 -7.21 5.91 -3.17
CA ILE A 2 -6.21 4.98 -2.65
C ILE A 2 -5.71 5.53 -1.31
N LYS A 3 -5.78 4.70 -0.27
CA LYS A 3 -5.17 4.99 1.02
C LYS A 3 -4.00 4.05 1.26
N ILE A 4 -2.92 4.57 1.81
CA ILE A 4 -1.80 3.76 2.26
C ILE A 4 -1.59 4.07 3.73
N ILE A 5 -1.80 3.06 4.57
CA ILE A 5 -1.61 3.16 6.01
C ILE A 5 -0.30 2.48 6.35
N CYS A 6 0.64 3.25 6.89
CA CYS A 6 1.98 2.77 7.23
C CYS A 6 2.24 2.95 8.72
N VAL A 7 2.77 1.94 9.37
CA VAL A 7 3.26 2.06 10.74
C VAL A 7 4.70 2.55 10.69
N GLY A 8 4.99 3.60 11.44
CA GLY A 8 6.28 4.26 11.48
C GLY A 8 6.37 5.50 10.61
N LYS A 9 7.17 6.47 11.04
CA LYS A 9 7.41 7.71 10.32
C LYS A 9 8.72 7.63 9.55
N LEU A 10 8.75 8.22 8.35
CA LEU A 10 9.98 8.34 7.59
C LEU A 10 10.93 9.31 8.27
N LYS A 11 12.20 8.91 8.37
CA LYS A 11 13.27 9.72 8.95
C LYS A 11 14.32 10.11 7.91
N GLU A 12 14.57 9.24 6.94
CA GLU A 12 15.58 9.44 5.92
C GLU A 12 15.08 10.41 4.86
N LYS A 13 15.86 11.44 4.59
CA LYS A 13 15.52 12.49 3.63
C LYS A 13 15.27 11.92 2.23
N TYR A 14 16.13 10.99 1.78
CA TYR A 14 16.00 10.41 0.43
C TYR A 14 14.70 9.62 0.27
N LEU A 15 14.21 8.95 1.33
CA LEU A 15 12.94 8.24 1.30
C LEU A 15 11.76 9.21 1.30
N THR A 16 11.83 10.25 2.11
CA THR A 16 10.79 11.29 2.16
C THR A 16 10.64 11.97 0.81
N GLU A 17 11.75 12.33 0.19
CA GLU A 17 11.75 12.95 -1.15
C GLU A 17 11.19 12.00 -2.21
N GLY A 18 11.60 10.73 -2.19
CA GLY A 18 11.10 9.72 -3.12
C GLY A 18 9.61 9.47 -2.97
N VAL A 19 9.13 9.33 -1.74
CA VAL A 19 7.72 9.15 -1.44
C VAL A 19 6.90 10.33 -1.94
N ASN A 20 7.35 11.56 -1.66
CA ASN A 20 6.66 12.76 -2.11
C ASN A 20 6.63 12.88 -3.63
N ASP A 21 7.70 12.48 -4.30
CA ASP A 21 7.76 12.47 -5.77
C ASP A 21 6.69 11.56 -6.36
N TYR A 22 6.58 10.32 -5.87
CA TYR A 22 5.57 9.38 -6.36
C TYR A 22 4.15 9.79 -5.99
N LEU A 23 3.93 10.34 -4.81
CA LEU A 23 2.61 10.87 -4.44
C LEU A 23 2.18 11.99 -5.40
N THR A 24 3.10 12.88 -5.75
CA THR A 24 2.83 13.96 -6.72
C THR A 24 2.46 13.40 -8.09
N ARG A 25 3.21 12.42 -8.57
CA ARG A 25 2.92 11.75 -9.86
C ARG A 25 1.58 11.03 -9.83
N LEU A 26 1.27 10.32 -8.74
CA LEU A 26 0.05 9.55 -8.59
C LEU A 26 -1.21 10.42 -8.55
N ARG A 27 -1.13 11.61 -7.98
CA ARG A 27 -2.28 12.52 -7.89
C ARG A 27 -2.82 12.96 -9.25
N LYS A 28 -2.04 12.80 -10.30
CA LYS A 28 -2.51 13.05 -11.68
C LYS A 28 -3.48 11.97 -12.18
N TYR A 29 -3.42 10.79 -11.59
CA TYR A 29 -4.23 9.64 -12.00
C TYR A 29 -5.38 9.37 -11.06
N HIS A 30 -5.15 9.52 -9.75
CA HIS A 30 -6.12 9.14 -8.75
C HIS A 30 -5.90 9.89 -7.44
N LYS A 31 -6.97 10.06 -6.67
CA LYS A 31 -6.86 10.59 -5.32
C LYS A 31 -6.12 9.57 -4.45
N ILE A 32 -5.05 10.01 -3.80
CA ILE A 32 -4.21 9.15 -2.95
C ILE A 32 -3.89 9.86 -1.63
N GLU A 33 -3.92 9.11 -0.55
CA GLU A 33 -3.61 9.58 0.80
C GLU A 33 -2.64 8.61 1.46
N LEU A 34 -1.57 9.14 2.04
CA LEU A 34 -0.62 8.39 2.84
C LEU A 34 -0.80 8.75 4.30
N ILE A 35 -1.09 7.75 5.13
CA ILE A 35 -1.31 7.90 6.57
C ILE A 35 -0.17 7.21 7.30
N GLU A 36 0.62 7.98 8.04
CA GLU A 36 1.68 7.45 8.89
C GLU A 36 1.21 7.36 10.33
N LEU A 37 1.35 6.18 10.92
CA LEU A 37 0.99 5.92 12.31
C LEU A 37 2.26 5.74 13.13
N PRO A 38 2.26 6.16 14.41
CA PRO A 38 3.44 5.98 15.26
C PRO A 38 3.71 4.51 15.55
N ASP A 39 4.99 4.15 15.62
CA ASP A 39 5.42 2.83 16.09
C ASP A 39 5.01 2.64 17.54
N SER A 40 4.46 1.48 17.86
CA SER A 40 4.12 1.10 19.23
C SER A 40 4.09 -0.44 19.32
N ASN A 41 3.25 -1.01 20.13
CA ASN A 41 3.03 -2.46 20.14
C ASN A 41 1.98 -2.85 19.08
N ILE A 42 1.92 -4.13 18.75
CA ILE A 42 1.04 -4.63 17.70
C ILE A 42 -0.45 -4.34 17.98
N ASP A 43 -0.87 -4.38 19.24
CA ASP A 43 -2.25 -4.12 19.63
C ASP A 43 -2.64 -2.67 19.41
N SER A 44 -1.82 -1.74 19.86
CA SER A 44 -2.04 -0.30 19.70
C SER A 44 -1.98 0.10 18.24
N GLU A 45 -1.02 -0.41 17.49
CA GLU A 45 -0.90 -0.18 16.06
C GLU A 45 -2.15 -0.67 15.31
N GLY A 46 -2.63 -1.87 15.66
CA GLY A 46 -3.83 -2.43 15.07
C GLY A 46 -5.07 -1.59 15.34
N THR A 47 -5.21 -1.10 16.56
CA THR A 47 -6.34 -0.22 16.93
C THR A 47 -6.29 1.08 16.14
N GLU A 48 -5.12 1.68 15.95
CA GLU A 48 -4.96 2.89 15.15
C GLU A 48 -5.28 2.62 13.67
N ILE A 49 -4.81 1.50 13.12
CA ILE A 49 -5.12 1.12 11.73
C ILE A 49 -6.62 1.03 11.53
N LEU A 50 -7.34 0.38 12.44
CA LEU A 50 -8.79 0.20 12.33
C LEU A 50 -9.57 1.52 12.25
N LYS A 51 -9.06 2.59 12.85
CA LYS A 51 -9.68 3.92 12.79
C LYS A 51 -9.71 4.51 11.37
N HIS A 52 -8.83 4.04 10.50
CA HIS A 52 -8.68 4.55 9.14
C HIS A 52 -9.29 3.65 8.07
N ILE A 53 -9.91 2.54 8.48
CA ILE A 53 -10.55 1.59 7.58
C ILE A 53 -12.06 1.78 7.64
N SER A 54 -12.71 1.74 6.49
CA SER A 54 -14.17 1.74 6.39
C SER A 54 -14.66 0.47 5.70
N ASN A 55 -15.96 0.20 5.79
CA ASN A 55 -16.57 -0.94 5.13
C ASN A 55 -16.64 -0.80 3.59
N LYS A 56 -16.31 0.38 3.08
CA LYS A 56 -16.23 0.66 1.64
C LYS A 56 -14.83 0.40 1.06
N ASP A 57 -13.88 0.05 1.90
CA ASP A 57 -12.50 -0.16 1.49
C ASP A 57 -12.28 -1.60 1.06
N TYR A 58 -11.62 -1.78 -0.08
CA TYR A 58 -10.99 -3.05 -0.42
C TYR A 58 -9.61 -3.04 0.24
N ILE A 59 -9.40 -3.93 1.18
CA ILE A 59 -8.19 -3.92 2.02
C ILE A 59 -7.16 -4.90 1.49
N ILE A 60 -5.96 -4.36 1.19
CA ILE A 60 -4.80 -5.14 0.78
C ILE A 60 -3.73 -4.97 1.85
N SER A 61 -3.49 -6.01 2.63
CA SER A 61 -2.39 -6.01 3.61
C SER A 61 -1.15 -6.60 2.99
N LEU A 62 -0.01 -5.91 3.17
CA LEU A 62 1.28 -6.36 2.66
C LEU A 62 1.85 -7.37 3.64
N ALA A 63 2.05 -8.61 3.19
CA ALA A 63 2.51 -9.70 4.03
C ALA A 63 3.39 -10.65 3.21
N ILE A 64 4.49 -11.12 3.82
CA ILE A 64 5.43 -12.04 3.14
C ILE A 64 4.73 -13.32 2.68
N LYS A 65 3.75 -13.80 3.46
CA LYS A 65 2.97 -15.01 3.14
C LYS A 65 1.80 -14.76 2.20
N GLY A 66 1.66 -13.55 1.67
CA GLY A 66 0.61 -13.21 0.72
C GLY A 66 0.86 -13.78 -0.67
N ILE A 67 -0.09 -13.52 -1.57
CA ILE A 67 0.08 -13.90 -2.98
C ILE A 67 1.09 -12.99 -3.66
N GLU A 68 1.82 -13.52 -4.63
CA GLU A 68 2.75 -12.74 -5.45
C GLU A 68 2.10 -12.47 -6.80
N LEU A 69 2.17 -11.21 -7.23
CA LEU A 69 1.66 -10.77 -8.52
C LEU A 69 2.77 -10.10 -9.32
N SER A 70 2.71 -10.23 -10.64
CA SER A 70 3.52 -9.40 -11.52
C SER A 70 2.99 -7.96 -11.52
N SER A 71 3.77 -7.02 -12.01
CA SER A 71 3.31 -5.63 -12.13
C SER A 71 2.08 -5.50 -13.02
N THR A 72 2.03 -6.28 -14.10
CA THR A 72 0.87 -6.32 -14.99
C THR A 72 -0.37 -6.88 -14.29
N GLU A 73 -0.21 -7.99 -13.55
CA GLU A 73 -1.30 -8.59 -12.77
C GLU A 73 -1.81 -7.63 -11.68
N LEU A 74 -0.91 -6.91 -11.02
CA LEU A 74 -1.31 -5.91 -10.03
C LEU A 74 -2.13 -4.78 -10.66
N SER A 75 -1.74 -4.31 -11.84
CA SER A 75 -2.48 -3.27 -12.56
C SER A 75 -3.90 -3.73 -12.91
N GLU A 76 -4.03 -4.96 -13.40
CA GLU A 76 -5.34 -5.55 -13.71
C GLU A 76 -6.19 -5.71 -12.46
N LYS A 77 -5.59 -6.10 -11.35
CA LYS A 77 -6.28 -6.25 -10.06
C LYS A 77 -6.81 -4.91 -9.56
N ILE A 78 -6.01 -3.87 -9.60
CA ILE A 78 -6.42 -2.52 -9.20
C ILE A 78 -7.60 -2.05 -10.04
N ASP A 79 -7.53 -2.25 -11.35
CA ASP A 79 -8.61 -1.86 -12.26
C ASP A 79 -9.92 -2.57 -11.90
N LYS A 80 -9.87 -3.88 -11.70
CA LYS A 80 -11.04 -4.68 -11.32
C LYS A 80 -11.63 -4.26 -9.98
N ILE A 81 -10.79 -3.99 -8.99
CA ILE A 81 -11.25 -3.60 -7.65
C ILE A 81 -12.07 -2.32 -7.75
N PHE A 82 -11.62 -1.33 -8.51
CA PHE A 82 -12.32 -0.06 -8.65
C PHE A 82 -13.66 -0.15 -9.38
N ILE A 83 -13.94 -1.24 -10.08
CA ILE A 83 -15.27 -1.46 -10.68
C ILE A 83 -16.33 -1.59 -9.57
N SER A 84 -16.00 -2.26 -8.46
CA SER A 84 -16.96 -2.58 -7.40
C SER A 84 -16.71 -1.83 -6.09
N ASN A 85 -15.56 -1.21 -5.93
CA ASN A 85 -15.15 -0.60 -4.65
C ASN A 85 -14.66 0.83 -4.89
N PRO A 86 -15.15 1.81 -4.10
CA PRO A 86 -14.69 3.20 -4.26
C PRO A 86 -13.27 3.42 -3.74
N ASN A 87 -12.80 2.59 -2.82
CA ASN A 87 -11.50 2.77 -2.16
C ASN A 87 -10.68 1.49 -2.16
N ILE A 88 -9.37 1.65 -2.35
CA ILE A 88 -8.38 0.59 -2.07
C ILE A 88 -7.51 1.10 -0.93
N THR A 89 -7.37 0.29 0.11
CA THR A 89 -6.53 0.61 1.27
C THR A 89 -5.41 -0.41 1.39
N PHE A 90 -4.18 0.05 1.20
CA PHE A 90 -2.98 -0.77 1.41
C PHE A 90 -2.50 -0.57 2.85
N ILE A 91 -2.12 -1.65 3.51
CA ILE A 91 -1.61 -1.60 4.89
C ILE A 91 -0.20 -2.16 4.92
N ILE A 92 0.73 -1.35 5.42
CA ILE A 92 2.12 -1.74 5.68
C ILE A 92 2.34 -1.71 7.18
N GLY A 93 2.60 -2.88 7.77
CA GLY A 93 2.85 -2.99 9.20
C GLY A 93 4.24 -2.50 9.58
N GLY A 94 4.46 -2.35 10.87
CA GLY A 94 5.77 -2.03 11.44
C GLY A 94 6.62 -3.28 11.67
N SER A 95 7.62 -3.18 12.53
CA SER A 95 8.54 -4.28 12.86
C SER A 95 7.84 -5.48 13.49
N ASN A 96 6.68 -5.28 14.11
CA ASN A 96 5.90 -6.34 14.74
C ASN A 96 4.87 -6.97 13.80
N GLY A 97 4.83 -6.56 12.52
CA GLY A 97 3.87 -7.04 11.55
C GLY A 97 2.49 -6.40 11.71
N ILE A 98 1.48 -7.06 11.18
CA ILE A 98 0.09 -6.60 11.21
C ILE A 98 -0.70 -7.53 12.14
N ARG A 99 -1.54 -6.93 12.99
CA ARG A 99 -2.37 -7.71 13.93
C ARG A 99 -3.30 -8.67 13.19
N GLN A 100 -3.49 -9.86 13.72
CA GLN A 100 -4.17 -10.96 13.02
C GLN A 100 -5.61 -10.62 12.60
N ASP A 101 -6.35 -9.87 13.41
CA ASP A 101 -7.73 -9.50 13.06
C ASP A 101 -7.80 -8.59 11.82
N ILE A 102 -6.77 -7.78 11.59
CA ILE A 102 -6.66 -6.95 10.38
C ILE A 102 -6.33 -7.81 9.18
N LEU A 103 -5.42 -8.77 9.33
CA LEU A 103 -5.12 -9.73 8.27
C LEU A 103 -6.37 -10.53 7.90
N ASP A 104 -7.14 -10.98 8.88
CA ASP A 104 -8.38 -11.73 8.67
C ASP A 104 -9.45 -10.88 7.97
N LYS A 105 -9.48 -9.59 8.23
CA LYS A 105 -10.41 -8.63 7.61
C LYS A 105 -9.99 -8.23 6.21
N SER A 106 -8.75 -8.48 5.83
CA SER A 106 -8.20 -8.07 4.53
C SER A 106 -8.82 -8.87 3.39
N ASN A 107 -9.15 -8.18 2.30
CA ASN A 107 -9.67 -8.82 1.10
C ASN A 107 -8.58 -9.56 0.33
N MET A 108 -7.32 -9.11 0.48
CA MET A 108 -6.17 -9.72 -0.15
C MET A 108 -4.93 -9.52 0.71
N LEU A 109 -4.08 -10.55 0.79
CA LEU A 109 -2.74 -10.43 1.33
C LEU A 109 -1.78 -10.44 0.15
N LEU A 110 -0.98 -9.39 0.01
CA LEU A 110 -0.07 -9.22 -1.12
C LEU A 110 1.37 -9.32 -0.66
N SER A 111 2.17 -10.17 -1.31
CA SER A 111 3.61 -10.27 -1.08
C SER A 111 4.38 -9.72 -2.27
N PHE A 112 5.39 -8.89 -2.01
CA PHE A 112 6.29 -8.42 -3.06
C PHE A 112 7.45 -9.39 -3.30
N SER A 113 7.80 -10.18 -2.28
CA SER A 113 8.80 -11.26 -2.39
C SER A 113 8.92 -11.96 -1.04
N LYS A 114 9.74 -13.00 -1.00
CA LYS A 114 10.10 -13.68 0.25
C LYS A 114 11.13 -12.90 1.07
N LEU A 115 11.70 -11.84 0.50
CA LEU A 115 12.65 -10.97 1.18
C LEU A 115 11.91 -10.01 2.11
N THR A 116 12.59 -9.59 3.17
CA THR A 116 12.10 -8.57 4.07
C THR A 116 12.72 -7.22 3.70
N TYR A 117 11.90 -6.19 3.64
CA TYR A 117 12.35 -4.83 3.34
C TYR A 117 12.18 -3.94 4.57
N PRO A 118 13.05 -2.93 4.75
CA PRO A 118 12.75 -1.87 5.72
C PRO A 118 11.43 -1.22 5.35
N HIS A 119 10.53 -1.01 6.32
CA HIS A 119 9.18 -0.53 6.01
C HIS A 119 9.16 0.89 5.39
N GLY A 120 10.15 1.73 5.69
CA GLY A 120 10.29 3.02 5.03
C GLY A 120 10.56 2.89 3.53
N LEU A 121 11.51 2.02 3.16
CA LEU A 121 11.81 1.73 1.76
C LEU A 121 10.64 1.01 1.09
N PHE A 122 9.99 0.12 1.81
CA PHE A 122 8.88 -0.66 1.27
C PHE A 122 7.72 0.23 0.81
N ARG A 123 7.38 1.29 1.56
CA ARG A 123 6.32 2.21 1.12
C ARG A 123 6.68 2.93 -0.17
N LEU A 124 7.96 3.24 -0.38
CA LEU A 124 8.42 3.83 -1.63
C LEU A 124 8.26 2.85 -2.80
N ILE A 125 8.63 1.58 -2.58
CA ILE A 125 8.48 0.52 -3.59
C ILE A 125 7.00 0.31 -3.91
N LEU A 126 6.13 0.30 -2.92
CA LEU A 126 4.69 0.16 -3.14
C LEU A 126 4.15 1.32 -3.97
N LEU A 127 4.50 2.56 -3.64
CA LEU A 127 4.07 3.73 -4.40
C LEU A 127 4.54 3.66 -5.85
N GLU A 128 5.77 3.23 -6.08
CA GLU A 128 6.30 3.05 -7.44
C GLU A 128 5.47 2.03 -8.21
N GLN A 129 5.12 0.89 -7.60
CA GLN A 129 4.32 -0.14 -8.27
C GLN A 129 2.87 0.32 -8.54
N ILE A 130 2.29 1.10 -7.66
CA ILE A 130 0.97 1.70 -7.90
C ILE A 130 1.05 2.68 -9.09
N TYR A 131 2.08 3.52 -9.12
CA TYR A 131 2.32 4.43 -10.23
C TYR A 131 2.50 3.66 -11.54
N ARG A 132 3.32 2.60 -11.53
CA ARG A 132 3.52 1.70 -12.67
C ARG A 132 2.21 1.10 -13.16
N SER A 133 1.33 0.72 -12.23
CA SER A 133 0.00 0.19 -12.55
C SER A 133 -0.82 1.18 -13.36
N PHE A 134 -0.86 2.45 -12.96
CA PHE A 134 -1.59 3.47 -13.73
C PHE A 134 -0.96 3.75 -15.09
N LYS A 135 0.37 3.69 -15.19
CA LYS A 135 1.06 3.81 -16.48
C LYS A 135 0.66 2.67 -17.42
N ILE A 136 0.61 1.44 -16.91
CA ILE A 136 0.16 0.27 -17.69
C ILE A 136 -1.29 0.45 -18.13
N LEU A 137 -2.18 0.80 -17.21
CA LEU A 137 -3.62 0.94 -17.48
C LEU A 137 -3.93 2.04 -18.49
N ASN A 138 -3.11 3.07 -18.56
CA ASN A 138 -3.29 4.19 -19.49
C ASN A 138 -2.46 4.02 -20.78
N ASN A 139 -1.84 2.87 -20.98
CA ASN A 139 -1.00 2.57 -22.14
C ASN A 139 0.14 3.59 -22.34
N GLU A 140 0.69 4.09 -21.24
CA GLU A 140 1.78 5.05 -21.28
C GLU A 140 3.12 4.34 -21.18
N SER A 141 4.14 4.92 -21.82
CA SER A 141 5.49 4.38 -21.80
C SER A 141 6.13 4.56 -20.42
N TYR A 142 6.36 3.48 -19.72
CA TYR A 142 7.03 3.43 -18.42
C TYR A 142 7.47 1.99 -18.11
N HIS A 143 6.52 1.06 -18.09
CA HIS A 143 6.77 -0.35 -17.83
C HIS A 143 7.41 -1.01 -19.06
N LYS A 144 8.49 -1.74 -18.82
CA LYS A 144 9.23 -2.44 -19.88
C LYS A 144 9.39 -3.91 -19.58
#